data_ed0bf07e76a0fc23c33854b0e14210f7
#
_entry.id   ed0bf07e76a0fc23c33854b0e14210f7
#
_cell.length_a   1.000
_cell.length_b   1.000
_cell.length_c   1.000
_cell.angle_alpha   90.00
_cell.angle_beta   90.00
_cell.angle_gamma   90.00
#
_symmetry.space_group_name_H-M   'P 1'
#
loop_
_entity.id
_entity.type
_entity.pdbx_description
1 polymer ?
#
loop_
_entity_poly.entity_id
_entity_poly.type
_entity_poly.pdbx_seq_one_letter_code
_entity_poly.pdbx_strand_id
1 'polypeptide(L)'
;SLHSPPPTAALSQIRQGTHPAQIRLAREELIAHQLTVQGVRDSERRHSAPAIAPSSPTAAAFLKALPFAPTAAQERVATELAEDMAQTQPMLRLVQGDVGSGKTLVAVRAALDTIAAGYQVAFMAPTELLAEQHFATLDAWLTTLDQSVAWLSGRTKGQARQQVLQQLASGEAPLICLLYTSPSPRDRLK
;
A
#
# COMPACT_ATOMS: atom_id res chain seq x y z
N SER A 1 32.02 -13.61 -23.45
CA SER A 1 31.37 -12.97 -22.25
C SER A 1 30.98 -11.56 -22.64
N LEU A 2 29.87 -11.02 -22.09
CA LEU A 2 29.42 -9.64 -22.35
C LEU A 2 30.40 -8.59 -21.81
N HIS A 3 31.18 -8.92 -20.79
CA HIS A 3 32.18 -8.05 -20.16
C HIS A 3 33.51 -8.02 -20.92
N SER A 4 33.77 -9.04 -21.73
CA SER A 4 34.96 -9.13 -22.60
C SER A 4 34.56 -9.77 -23.92
N PRO A 5 33.91 -9.00 -24.81
CA PRO A 5 33.46 -9.53 -26.09
C PRO A 5 34.66 -9.90 -26.95
N PRO A 6 34.60 -11.01 -27.72
CA PRO A 6 35.65 -11.35 -28.66
C PRO A 6 35.72 -10.30 -29.77
N PRO A 7 36.87 -10.17 -30.49
CA PRO A 7 37.02 -9.20 -31.56
C PRO A 7 36.00 -9.31 -32.69
N THR A 8 35.36 -10.47 -32.80
CA THR A 8 34.33 -10.76 -33.85
C THR A 8 32.91 -10.48 -33.33
N ALA A 9 32.74 -9.95 -32.13
CA ALA A 9 31.39 -9.69 -31.59
C ALA A 9 30.70 -8.56 -32.37
N ALA A 10 29.42 -8.74 -32.63
CA ALA A 10 28.57 -7.74 -33.26
C ALA A 10 28.30 -6.57 -32.31
N LEU A 11 29.23 -5.61 -32.22
CA LEU A 11 29.15 -4.45 -31.31
C LEU A 11 27.87 -3.63 -31.53
N SER A 12 27.32 -3.59 -32.74
CA SER A 12 26.02 -2.96 -33.00
C SER A 12 24.87 -3.62 -32.24
N GLN A 13 24.83 -4.94 -32.21
CA GLN A 13 23.81 -5.69 -31.46
C GLN A 13 23.96 -5.52 -29.94
N ILE A 14 25.20 -5.43 -29.45
CA ILE A 14 25.46 -5.18 -28.03
C ILE A 14 24.96 -3.79 -27.63
N ARG A 15 25.22 -2.76 -28.47
CA ARG A 15 24.76 -1.38 -28.23
C ARG A 15 23.24 -1.24 -28.28
N GLN A 16 22.59 -2.01 -29.15
CA GLN A 16 21.14 -2.02 -29.31
C GLN A 16 20.40 -2.93 -28.31
N GLY A 17 21.14 -3.68 -27.47
CA GLY A 17 20.53 -4.62 -26.52
C GLY A 17 19.95 -5.88 -27.20
N THR A 18 20.22 -6.11 -28.48
CA THR A 18 19.66 -7.23 -29.25
C THR A 18 20.59 -8.45 -29.34
N HIS A 19 21.76 -8.38 -28.71
CA HIS A 19 22.67 -9.51 -28.69
C HIS A 19 22.06 -10.70 -27.91
N PRO A 20 22.11 -11.95 -28.44
CA PRO A 20 21.47 -13.11 -27.83
C PRO A 20 21.82 -13.33 -26.35
N ALA A 21 23.07 -13.05 -25.95
CA ALA A 21 23.49 -13.15 -24.56
C ALA A 21 22.84 -12.09 -23.63
N GLN A 22 22.57 -10.88 -24.14
CA GLN A 22 21.86 -9.83 -23.40
C GLN A 22 20.38 -10.18 -23.25
N ILE A 23 19.75 -10.66 -24.32
CA ILE A 23 18.36 -11.12 -24.29
C ILE A 23 18.19 -12.28 -23.30
N ARG A 24 19.15 -13.22 -23.30
CA ARG A 24 19.13 -14.33 -22.34
C ARG A 24 19.25 -13.84 -20.91
N LEU A 25 20.21 -12.96 -20.62
CA LEU A 25 20.44 -12.40 -19.30
C LEU A 25 19.19 -11.64 -18.81
N ALA A 26 18.64 -10.76 -19.65
CA ALA A 26 17.42 -10.02 -19.33
C ALA A 26 16.23 -10.96 -19.05
N ARG A 27 16.10 -12.05 -19.79
CA ARG A 27 15.06 -13.06 -19.56
C ARG A 27 15.27 -13.79 -18.24
N GLU A 28 16.49 -14.20 -17.92
CA GLU A 28 16.84 -14.85 -16.65
C GLU A 28 16.56 -13.91 -15.46
N GLU A 29 16.88 -12.64 -15.59
CA GLU A 29 16.63 -11.62 -14.57
C GLU A 29 15.11 -11.37 -14.36
N LEU A 30 14.34 -11.27 -15.43
CA LEU A 30 12.88 -11.15 -15.37
C LEU A 30 12.23 -12.38 -14.73
N ILE A 31 12.68 -13.59 -15.07
CA ILE A 31 12.20 -14.82 -14.48
C ILE A 31 12.52 -14.86 -12.98
N ALA A 32 13.77 -14.56 -12.61
CA ALA A 32 14.18 -14.52 -11.20
C ALA A 32 13.37 -13.50 -10.41
N HIS A 33 13.14 -12.31 -10.96
CA HIS A 33 12.28 -11.29 -10.35
C HIS A 33 10.85 -11.81 -10.17
N GLN A 34 10.25 -12.39 -11.21
CA GLN A 34 8.89 -12.92 -11.16
C GLN A 34 8.74 -14.05 -10.13
N LEU A 35 9.72 -14.96 -10.07
CA LEU A 35 9.72 -16.04 -9.06
C LEU A 35 9.84 -15.48 -7.64
N THR A 36 10.65 -14.44 -7.44
CA THR A 36 10.78 -13.77 -6.14
C THR A 36 9.44 -13.16 -5.72
N VAL A 37 8.77 -12.43 -6.61
CA VAL A 37 7.45 -11.83 -6.34
C VAL A 37 6.40 -12.92 -6.04
N GLN A 38 6.39 -14.01 -6.81
CA GLN A 38 5.50 -15.13 -6.55
C GLN A 38 5.79 -15.79 -5.20
N GLY A 39 7.06 -16.01 -4.86
CA GLY A 39 7.46 -16.58 -3.56
C GLY A 39 7.00 -15.73 -2.38
N VAL A 40 7.08 -14.40 -2.48
CA VAL A 40 6.54 -13.48 -1.46
C VAL A 40 5.02 -13.63 -1.36
N ARG A 41 4.30 -13.62 -2.48
CA ARG A 41 2.83 -13.78 -2.50
C ARG A 41 2.40 -15.11 -1.89
N ASP A 42 3.09 -16.20 -2.23
CA ASP A 42 2.78 -17.53 -1.71
C ASP A 42 3.09 -17.64 -0.21
N SER A 43 4.13 -16.97 0.26
CA SER A 43 4.44 -16.86 1.69
C SER A 43 3.33 -16.12 2.43
N GLU A 44 2.89 -14.97 1.93
CA GLU A 44 1.81 -14.20 2.54
C GLU A 44 0.48 -14.97 2.55
N ARG A 45 0.16 -15.69 1.49
CA ARG A 45 -1.06 -16.50 1.38
C ARG A 45 -1.12 -17.68 2.35
N ARG A 46 0.01 -18.06 2.97
CA ARG A 46 0.03 -19.10 4.02
C ARG A 46 -0.49 -18.57 5.37
N HIS A 47 -0.55 -17.25 5.53
CA HIS A 47 -1.14 -16.65 6.72
C HIS A 47 -2.67 -16.61 6.56
N SER A 48 -3.38 -16.71 7.66
CA SER A 48 -4.82 -16.45 7.68
C SER A 48 -5.07 -14.96 7.93
N ALA A 49 -6.10 -14.44 7.30
CA ALA A 49 -6.59 -13.09 7.55
C ALA A 49 -8.09 -13.14 7.90
N PRO A 50 -8.60 -12.20 8.68
CA PRO A 50 -10.02 -12.09 8.89
C PRO A 50 -10.72 -11.69 7.58
N ALA A 51 -11.85 -12.33 7.28
CA ALA A 51 -12.70 -11.92 6.17
C ALA A 51 -13.43 -10.62 6.53
N ILE A 52 -13.27 -9.59 5.71
CA ILE A 52 -13.91 -8.28 5.90
C ILE A 52 -15.14 -8.21 5.00
N ALA A 53 -16.31 -7.99 5.60
CA ALA A 53 -17.55 -7.84 4.83
C ALA A 53 -17.50 -6.54 4.01
N PRO A 54 -17.86 -6.59 2.72
CA PRO A 54 -17.86 -5.42 1.85
C PRO A 54 -19.01 -4.46 2.16
N SER A 55 -18.83 -3.19 1.76
CA SER A 55 -19.89 -2.17 1.73
C SER A 55 -20.52 -1.89 3.10
N SER A 56 -19.68 -1.58 4.08
CA SER A 56 -20.13 -1.16 5.42
C SER A 56 -21.03 0.09 5.35
N PRO A 57 -21.96 0.28 6.31
CA PRO A 57 -22.74 1.51 6.42
C PRO A 57 -21.89 2.77 6.48
N THR A 58 -20.73 2.70 7.14
CA THR A 58 -19.77 3.80 7.25
C THR A 58 -19.12 4.13 5.91
N ALA A 59 -18.73 3.14 5.12
CA ALA A 59 -18.21 3.34 3.78
C ALA A 59 -19.28 3.93 2.85
N ALA A 60 -20.54 3.51 2.98
CA ALA A 60 -21.66 4.07 2.23
C ALA A 60 -21.96 5.53 2.64
N ALA A 61 -21.90 5.87 3.93
CA ALA A 61 -22.05 7.24 4.43
C ALA A 61 -20.90 8.15 3.92
N PHE A 62 -19.68 7.64 3.93
CA PHE A 62 -18.52 8.33 3.35
C PHE A 62 -18.74 8.73 1.90
N LEU A 63 -19.15 7.80 1.05
CA LEU A 63 -19.40 8.07 -0.37
C LEU A 63 -20.48 9.13 -0.58
N LYS A 64 -21.51 9.15 0.27
CA LYS A 64 -22.58 10.18 0.21
C LYS A 64 -22.13 11.56 0.67
N ALA A 65 -21.14 11.62 1.58
CA ALA A 65 -20.58 12.87 2.10
C ALA A 65 -19.59 13.54 1.15
N LEU A 66 -19.10 12.82 0.13
CA LEU A 66 -18.17 13.38 -0.86
C LEU A 66 -18.85 14.41 -1.76
N PRO A 67 -18.15 15.52 -2.13
CA PRO A 67 -18.66 16.53 -3.04
C PRO A 67 -18.69 16.07 -4.52
N PHE A 68 -18.32 14.84 -4.81
CA PHE A 68 -18.23 14.24 -6.13
C PHE A 68 -18.59 12.75 -6.09
N ALA A 69 -19.04 12.20 -7.21
CA ALA A 69 -19.27 10.77 -7.34
C ALA A 69 -17.99 10.04 -7.76
N PRO A 70 -17.73 8.82 -7.25
CA PRO A 70 -16.64 7.98 -7.74
C PRO A 70 -16.79 7.67 -9.23
N THR A 71 -15.67 7.56 -9.93
CA THR A 71 -15.68 7.13 -11.33
C THR A 71 -15.94 5.63 -11.44
N ALA A 72 -16.39 5.16 -12.61
CA ALA A 72 -16.60 3.74 -12.88
C ALA A 72 -15.33 2.89 -12.66
N ALA A 73 -14.14 3.47 -12.92
CA ALA A 73 -12.87 2.81 -12.67
C ALA A 73 -12.58 2.65 -11.16
N GLN A 74 -12.86 3.69 -10.37
CA GLN A 74 -12.72 3.64 -8.91
C GLN A 74 -13.71 2.64 -8.28
N GLU A 75 -14.95 2.61 -8.74
CA GLU A 75 -15.94 1.62 -8.28
C GLU A 75 -15.53 0.19 -8.60
N ARG A 76 -15.05 -0.07 -9.81
CA ARG A 76 -14.54 -1.39 -10.19
C ARG A 76 -13.39 -1.84 -9.30
N VAL A 77 -12.38 -0.99 -9.11
CA VAL A 77 -11.21 -1.31 -8.27
C VAL A 77 -11.64 -1.51 -6.81
N ALA A 78 -12.56 -0.69 -6.30
CA ALA A 78 -13.07 -0.84 -4.94
C ALA A 78 -13.84 -2.16 -4.75
N THR A 79 -14.59 -2.59 -5.76
CA THR A 79 -15.28 -3.90 -5.74
C THR A 79 -14.28 -5.05 -5.73
N GLU A 80 -13.26 -5.00 -6.58
CA GLU A 80 -12.20 -6.01 -6.60
C GLU A 80 -11.43 -6.11 -5.28
N LEU A 81 -11.15 -4.97 -4.62
CA LEU A 81 -10.54 -4.95 -3.29
C LEU A 81 -11.45 -5.58 -2.24
N ALA A 82 -12.74 -5.24 -2.28
CA ALA A 82 -13.72 -5.78 -1.34
C ALA A 82 -13.88 -7.31 -1.48
N GLU A 83 -13.87 -7.82 -2.71
CA GLU A 83 -13.88 -9.27 -2.99
C GLU A 83 -12.62 -9.97 -2.45
N ASP A 84 -11.44 -9.37 -2.63
CA ASP A 84 -10.19 -9.90 -2.07
C ASP A 84 -10.19 -9.85 -0.53
N MET A 85 -10.65 -8.76 0.08
CA MET A 85 -10.72 -8.60 1.53
C MET A 85 -11.74 -9.53 2.19
N ALA A 86 -12.75 -10.00 1.45
CA ALA A 86 -13.71 -10.98 1.92
C ALA A 86 -13.14 -12.41 2.02
N GLN A 87 -11.90 -12.63 1.53
CA GLN A 87 -11.23 -13.92 1.63
C GLN A 87 -10.58 -14.09 3.02
N THR A 88 -10.30 -15.35 3.38
CA THR A 88 -9.58 -15.69 4.62
C THR A 88 -8.06 -15.66 4.48
N GLN A 89 -7.56 -15.10 3.40
CA GLN A 89 -6.13 -14.93 3.09
C GLN A 89 -5.78 -13.44 3.02
N PRO A 90 -4.56 -13.04 3.43
CA PRO A 90 -4.12 -11.66 3.31
C PRO A 90 -4.14 -11.19 1.85
N MET A 91 -4.75 -10.02 1.63
CA MET A 91 -4.71 -9.36 0.34
C MET A 91 -3.38 -8.64 0.14
N LEU A 92 -2.71 -8.91 -0.98
CA LEU A 92 -1.57 -8.15 -1.46
C LEU A 92 -1.86 -7.66 -2.88
N ARG A 93 -2.35 -6.42 -3.00
CA ARG A 93 -2.78 -5.83 -4.26
C ARG A 93 -2.08 -4.50 -4.53
N LEU A 94 -1.57 -4.31 -5.74
CA LEU A 94 -1.04 -3.05 -6.23
C LEU A 94 -2.14 -2.29 -6.96
N VAL A 95 -2.44 -1.08 -6.48
CA VAL A 95 -3.36 -0.15 -7.15
C VAL A 95 -2.55 0.89 -7.92
N GLN A 96 -2.63 0.84 -9.24
CA GLN A 96 -1.96 1.79 -10.14
C GLN A 96 -2.94 2.80 -10.72
N GLY A 97 -2.44 3.99 -10.96
CA GLY A 97 -3.18 5.08 -11.58
C GLY A 97 -2.37 6.38 -11.55
N ASP A 98 -2.71 7.33 -12.38
CA ASP A 98 -2.05 8.63 -12.45
C ASP A 98 -2.17 9.43 -11.16
N VAL A 99 -1.35 10.47 -11.03
CA VAL A 99 -1.48 11.44 -9.93
C VAL A 99 -2.86 12.09 -10.04
N GLY A 100 -3.59 12.15 -8.92
CA GLY A 100 -4.95 12.68 -8.91
C GLY A 100 -6.05 11.71 -9.36
N SER A 101 -5.74 10.45 -9.72
CA SER A 101 -6.76 9.45 -10.10
C SER A 101 -7.66 8.96 -8.95
N GLY A 102 -7.43 9.46 -7.73
CA GLY A 102 -8.26 9.13 -6.56
C GLY A 102 -7.93 7.78 -5.91
N LYS A 103 -6.70 7.28 -6.03
CA LYS A 103 -6.27 6.05 -5.33
C LYS A 103 -6.53 6.09 -3.82
N THR A 104 -6.38 7.25 -3.21
CA THR A 104 -6.64 7.46 -1.78
C THR A 104 -8.12 7.22 -1.43
N LEU A 105 -9.05 7.61 -2.31
CA LEU A 105 -10.49 7.35 -2.13
C LEU A 105 -10.79 5.86 -2.02
N VAL A 106 -10.22 5.07 -2.92
CA VAL A 106 -10.39 3.62 -2.94
C VAL A 106 -9.78 2.98 -1.68
N ALA A 107 -8.61 3.45 -1.26
CA ALA A 107 -7.96 2.98 -0.04
C ALA A 107 -8.76 3.32 1.23
N VAL A 108 -9.34 4.52 1.30
CA VAL A 108 -10.19 4.94 2.43
C VAL A 108 -11.47 4.11 2.51
N ARG A 109 -12.09 3.79 1.39
CA ARG A 109 -13.27 2.92 1.35
C ARG A 109 -12.96 1.55 1.95
N ALA A 110 -11.86 0.91 1.54
CA ALA A 110 -11.40 -0.36 2.10
C ALA A 110 -11.06 -0.25 3.60
N ALA A 111 -10.46 0.88 4.01
CA ALA A 111 -10.15 1.16 5.42
C ALA A 111 -11.43 1.24 6.27
N LEU A 112 -12.48 1.91 5.77
CA LEU A 112 -13.76 2.03 6.48
C LEU A 112 -14.48 0.69 6.63
N ASP A 113 -14.43 -0.18 5.63
CA ASP A 113 -14.96 -1.54 5.75
C ASP A 113 -14.18 -2.35 6.80
N THR A 114 -12.86 -2.19 6.86
CA THR A 114 -12.00 -2.82 7.87
C THR A 114 -12.30 -2.33 9.29
N ILE A 115 -12.49 -1.02 9.46
CA ILE A 115 -12.85 -0.41 10.75
C ILE A 115 -14.23 -0.88 11.19
N ALA A 116 -15.20 -0.92 10.29
CA ALA A 116 -16.54 -1.41 10.59
C ALA A 116 -16.58 -2.89 11.02
N ALA A 117 -15.60 -3.67 10.56
CA ALA A 117 -15.40 -5.05 11.01
C ALA A 117 -14.68 -5.17 12.38
N GLY A 118 -14.35 -4.04 13.03
CA GLY A 118 -13.71 -3.99 14.34
C GLY A 118 -12.18 -4.09 14.31
N TYR A 119 -11.55 -3.88 13.15
CA TYR A 119 -10.10 -3.90 13.02
C TYR A 119 -9.53 -2.48 12.87
N GLN A 120 -8.24 -2.35 13.14
CA GLN A 120 -7.51 -1.11 12.96
C GLN A 120 -6.80 -1.06 11.62
N VAL A 121 -6.59 0.14 11.12
CA VAL A 121 -5.95 0.40 9.82
C VAL A 121 -4.70 1.26 9.99
N ALA A 122 -3.58 0.83 9.41
CA ALA A 122 -2.37 1.62 9.29
C ALA A 122 -2.22 2.15 7.87
N PHE A 123 -2.30 3.47 7.71
CA PHE A 123 -2.06 4.16 6.44
C PHE A 123 -0.63 4.67 6.40
N MET A 124 0.20 4.07 5.54
CA MET A 124 1.64 4.31 5.53
C MET A 124 2.07 5.11 4.30
N ALA A 125 2.93 6.11 4.49
CA ALA A 125 3.52 6.88 3.41
C ALA A 125 5.06 6.87 3.47
N PRO A 126 5.76 6.94 2.32
CA PRO A 126 7.21 6.82 2.26
C PRO A 126 7.96 8.09 2.68
N THR A 127 7.29 9.25 2.67
CA THR A 127 7.90 10.55 3.06
C THR A 127 6.99 11.29 4.03
N GLU A 128 7.58 12.13 4.87
CA GLU A 128 6.86 12.92 5.87
C GLU A 128 5.83 13.85 5.20
N LEU A 129 6.22 14.50 4.11
CA LEU A 129 5.31 15.39 3.35
C LEU A 129 4.08 14.65 2.82
N LEU A 130 4.27 13.46 2.24
CA LEU A 130 3.14 12.65 1.77
C LEU A 130 2.28 12.13 2.92
N ALA A 131 2.90 11.75 4.04
CA ALA A 131 2.18 11.33 5.23
C ALA A 131 1.32 12.48 5.81
N GLU A 132 1.85 13.70 5.87
CA GLU A 132 1.11 14.90 6.29
C GLU A 132 -0.06 15.20 5.34
N GLN A 133 0.16 15.12 4.03
CA GLN A 133 -0.91 15.32 3.02
C GLN A 133 -2.01 14.26 3.14
N HIS A 134 -1.63 13.01 3.34
CA HIS A 134 -2.61 11.94 3.55
C HIS A 134 -3.35 12.12 4.86
N PHE A 135 -2.65 12.44 5.95
CA PHE A 135 -3.28 12.71 7.24
C PHE A 135 -4.31 13.84 7.14
N ALA A 136 -3.95 14.98 6.57
CA ALA A 136 -4.88 16.10 6.40
C ALA A 136 -6.13 15.72 5.58
N THR A 137 -5.96 14.92 4.53
CA THR A 137 -7.07 14.45 3.70
C THR A 137 -7.95 13.46 4.47
N LEU A 138 -7.34 12.50 5.17
CA LEU A 138 -8.04 11.50 5.96
C LEU A 138 -8.80 12.12 7.12
N ASP A 139 -8.16 13.03 7.86
CA ASP A 139 -8.76 13.74 8.96
C ASP A 139 -9.98 14.57 8.51
N ALA A 140 -9.85 15.36 7.42
CA ALA A 140 -10.96 16.12 6.86
C ALA A 140 -12.15 15.24 6.43
N TRP A 141 -11.88 14.07 5.86
CA TRP A 141 -12.95 13.16 5.41
C TRP A 141 -13.58 12.38 6.57
N LEU A 142 -12.77 11.90 7.51
CA LEU A 142 -13.23 10.95 8.54
C LEU A 142 -13.83 11.65 9.76
N THR A 143 -13.44 12.89 10.04
CA THR A 143 -14.08 13.71 11.09
C THR A 143 -15.60 13.88 10.83
N THR A 144 -16.02 13.97 9.56
CA THR A 144 -17.45 14.07 9.21
C THR A 144 -18.25 12.79 9.53
N LEU A 145 -17.56 11.69 9.83
CA LEU A 145 -18.11 10.38 10.14
C LEU A 145 -17.89 9.96 11.59
N ASP A 146 -17.48 10.89 12.45
CA ASP A 146 -17.09 10.60 13.85
C ASP A 146 -15.98 9.55 13.99
N GLN A 147 -15.09 9.48 12.96
CA GLN A 147 -13.93 8.59 13.00
C GLN A 147 -12.66 9.40 13.25
N SER A 148 -11.91 9.03 14.28
CA SER A 148 -10.65 9.69 14.61
C SER A 148 -9.48 9.08 13.83
N VAL A 149 -8.54 9.95 13.43
CA VAL A 149 -7.30 9.56 12.75
C VAL A 149 -6.12 9.89 13.67
N ALA A 150 -5.36 8.89 14.05
CA ALA A 150 -4.12 9.11 14.80
C ALA A 150 -2.97 9.46 13.84
N TRP A 151 -2.07 10.34 14.31
CA TRP A 151 -0.88 10.73 13.58
C TRP A 151 0.38 10.30 14.31
N LEU A 152 1.27 9.58 13.62
CA LEU A 152 2.56 9.19 14.17
C LEU A 152 3.68 9.44 13.17
N SER A 153 4.55 10.40 13.49
CA SER A 153 5.75 10.70 12.70
C SER A 153 7.02 10.50 13.53
N GLY A 154 8.18 10.58 12.86
CA GLY A 154 9.48 10.55 13.55
C GLY A 154 9.69 11.73 14.52
N ARG A 155 8.91 12.80 14.39
CA ARG A 155 8.92 13.98 15.28
C ARG A 155 8.04 13.80 16.52
N THR A 156 7.09 12.86 16.50
CA THR A 156 6.21 12.56 17.64
C THR A 156 7.01 11.83 18.71
N LYS A 157 7.36 12.50 19.82
CA LYS A 157 8.22 11.97 20.87
C LYS A 157 7.58 12.12 22.25
N GLY A 158 8.15 11.42 23.25
CA GLY A 158 7.79 11.56 24.65
C GLY A 158 6.32 11.29 24.90
N GLN A 159 5.67 12.18 25.66
CA GLN A 159 4.29 12.03 26.10
C GLN A 159 3.28 12.00 24.94
N ALA A 160 3.49 12.83 23.90
CA ALA A 160 2.63 12.81 22.71
C ALA A 160 2.63 11.44 22.01
N ARG A 161 3.79 10.79 21.90
CA ARG A 161 3.88 9.44 21.37
C ARG A 161 3.14 8.41 22.23
N GLN A 162 3.28 8.52 23.53
CA GLN A 162 2.58 7.63 24.46
C GLN A 162 1.06 7.77 24.35
N GLN A 163 0.55 8.98 24.23
CA GLN A 163 -0.88 9.25 24.03
C GLN A 163 -1.40 8.60 22.76
N VAL A 164 -0.72 8.77 21.61
CA VAL A 164 -1.10 8.12 20.35
C VAL A 164 -1.10 6.59 20.48
N LEU A 165 -0.08 6.02 21.12
CA LEU A 165 -0.02 4.57 21.35
C LEU A 165 -1.12 4.08 22.28
N GLN A 166 -1.52 4.87 23.26
CA GLN A 166 -2.62 4.56 24.15
C GLN A 166 -3.97 4.60 23.41
N GLN A 167 -4.22 5.60 22.58
CA GLN A 167 -5.42 5.69 21.73
C GLN A 167 -5.55 4.50 20.77
N LEU A 168 -4.41 4.06 20.23
CA LEU A 168 -4.38 2.85 19.41
C LEU A 168 -4.67 1.60 20.24
N ALA A 169 -4.05 1.47 21.41
CA ALA A 169 -4.24 0.30 22.26
C ALA A 169 -5.67 0.20 22.82
N SER A 170 -6.35 1.33 23.05
CA SER A 170 -7.75 1.37 23.50
C SER A 170 -8.77 1.20 22.37
N GLY A 171 -8.34 1.27 21.09
CA GLY A 171 -9.25 1.29 19.94
C GLY A 171 -9.94 2.62 19.69
N GLU A 172 -9.62 3.67 20.46
CA GLU A 172 -10.17 5.03 20.28
C GLU A 172 -9.80 5.63 18.93
N ALA A 173 -8.61 5.32 18.41
CA ALA A 173 -8.18 5.68 17.06
C ALA A 173 -8.15 4.44 16.18
N PRO A 174 -9.18 4.18 15.37
CA PRO A 174 -9.24 3.01 14.50
C PRO A 174 -8.32 3.12 13.27
N LEU A 175 -7.91 4.33 12.91
CA LEU A 175 -7.00 4.59 11.81
C LEU A 175 -5.78 5.39 12.27
N ILE A 176 -4.60 4.93 11.89
CA ILE A 176 -3.35 5.67 12.09
C ILE A 176 -2.70 5.97 10.75
N CYS A 177 -2.30 7.22 10.57
CA CYS A 177 -1.41 7.63 9.48
C CYS A 177 0.03 7.72 10.00
N LEU A 178 0.96 7.06 9.33
CA LEU A 178 2.35 6.98 9.78
C LEU A 178 3.34 7.01 8.63
N LEU A 179 4.57 7.39 8.97
CA LEU A 179 5.69 7.37 8.05
C LEU A 179 6.26 5.94 7.96
N TYR A 180 6.36 5.41 6.75
CA TYR A 180 7.10 4.18 6.50
C TYR A 180 8.61 4.47 6.52
N THR A 181 9.27 4.09 7.58
CA THR A 181 10.74 4.06 7.63
C THR A 181 11.20 2.62 7.47
N SER A 182 11.75 2.29 6.31
CA SER A 182 12.48 1.02 6.17
C SER A 182 13.63 1.02 7.19
N PRO A 183 13.77 -0.01 8.04
CA PRO A 183 14.91 -0.07 8.95
C PRO A 183 16.19 0.01 8.13
N SER A 184 17.01 1.03 8.42
CA SER A 184 18.33 1.17 7.80
C SER A 184 19.14 -0.11 8.04
N PRO A 185 19.98 -0.54 7.10
CA PRO A 185 20.92 -1.62 7.36
C PRO A 185 21.74 -1.42 8.64
N ARG A 186 21.95 -0.16 9.07
CA ARG A 186 22.62 0.20 10.34
C ARG A 186 21.80 -0.10 11.60
N ASP A 187 20.48 -0.18 11.49
CA ASP A 187 19.61 -0.45 12.64
C ASP A 187 19.45 -1.94 12.92
N ARG A 188 19.91 -2.81 11.99
CA ARG A 188 19.94 -4.27 12.15
C ARG A 188 21.17 -4.78 12.91
N LEU A 189 22.11 -3.90 13.24
CA LEU A 189 23.39 -4.24 13.90
C LEU A 189 23.46 -3.80 15.37
N LYS A 190 22.31 -3.48 15.99
CA LYS A 190 22.22 -3.19 17.43
C LYS A 190 21.47 -4.27 18.18
#